data_66dc77a444fbebb7a28c255186bb00ab
#
_entry.id   66dc77a444fbebb7a28c255186bb00ab
#
_cell.length_a   1.000
_cell.length_b   1.000
_cell.length_c   1.000
_cell.angle_alpha   90.00
_cell.angle_beta   90.00
_cell.angle_gamma   90.00
#
_symmetry.space_group_name_H-M   'P 1'
#
loop_
_entity.id
_entity.type
_entity.pdbx_description
1 polymer ?
#
loop_
_entity_poly.entity_id
_entity_poly.type
_entity_poly.pdbx_seq_one_letter_code
_entity_poly.pdbx_strand_id
1 'polypeptide(L)'
;MKNYIFKIVMSSALFLQVQGMIAQECNIPMSAIVDEGFANVTSETASALQTQLERLITQSKLDVGWKNANFAITAKIDQLDRYVVGSAPTQIANVFGVTLYLVDVYNQKLFCSAYVEVKGVGTNETKASMNAVRQLNVNNGQIGTFLSGAKKKIIYYYDSQLPSLIKDARTKAAMKNYEEALAILSVVPTCCNGYDKAMSEAMKYYVLYRDTYFLNQLNQAKALWAANPTQAGSIPVVAILSSIDPDAKCYKEAMTLLSQVAKVVKTDVDYETKKKYQDSVELEKLRIQAIGEIGKAYAANRPTNIMFLGHGGVIATQNPISVK
;
A
#
# COMPACT_ATOMS: atom_id res chain seq x y z
N MET A 1 -51.52 -21.93 -56.66
CA MET A 1 -50.14 -22.17 -56.42
C MET A 1 -49.77 -21.43 -55.17
N LYS A 2 -49.45 -22.21 -54.14
CA LYS A 2 -49.52 -21.77 -52.74
C LYS A 2 -48.24 -21.03 -52.29
N ASN A 3 -48.40 -19.79 -51.86
CA ASN A 3 -47.35 -19.05 -51.19
C ASN A 3 -47.21 -19.49 -49.74
N TYR A 4 -46.09 -20.09 -49.41
CA TYR A 4 -45.71 -20.31 -47.99
C TYR A 4 -44.91 -19.12 -47.51
N ILE A 5 -45.58 -18.27 -46.73
CA ILE A 5 -44.93 -17.22 -45.97
C ILE A 5 -44.32 -17.83 -44.74
N PHE A 6 -43.02 -17.95 -44.73
CA PHE A 6 -42.26 -18.46 -43.59
C PHE A 6 -42.15 -17.30 -42.55
N LYS A 7 -42.99 -17.39 -41.51
CA LYS A 7 -42.88 -16.48 -40.38
C LYS A 7 -41.62 -16.86 -39.55
N ILE A 8 -40.55 -16.13 -39.74
CA ILE A 8 -39.43 -16.16 -38.81
C ILE A 8 -39.86 -15.41 -37.56
N VAL A 9 -40.21 -16.12 -36.52
CA VAL A 9 -40.33 -15.59 -35.18
C VAL A 9 -38.93 -15.30 -34.66
N MET A 10 -38.53 -14.04 -34.74
CA MET A 10 -37.34 -13.54 -34.09
C MET A 10 -37.60 -13.55 -32.57
N SER A 11 -37.26 -14.66 -31.93
CA SER A 11 -37.12 -14.71 -30.49
C SER A 11 -35.90 -13.86 -30.12
N SER A 12 -36.16 -12.61 -29.77
CA SER A 12 -35.18 -11.74 -29.10
C SER A 12 -34.92 -12.32 -27.72
N ALA A 13 -33.97 -13.23 -27.64
CA ALA A 13 -33.36 -13.61 -26.38
C ALA A 13 -32.67 -12.35 -25.83
N LEU A 14 -33.34 -11.71 -24.90
CA LEU A 14 -32.74 -10.68 -24.04
C LEU A 14 -31.61 -11.37 -23.25
N PHE A 15 -30.41 -11.33 -23.78
CA PHE A 15 -29.21 -11.57 -23.01
C PHE A 15 -29.15 -10.42 -22.00
N LEU A 16 -29.75 -10.62 -20.83
CA LEU A 16 -29.33 -9.94 -19.62
C LEU A 16 -27.84 -10.28 -19.43
N GLN A 17 -27.00 -9.44 -19.96
CA GLN A 17 -25.63 -9.36 -19.50
C GLN A 17 -25.72 -8.95 -18.03
N VAL A 18 -25.77 -9.93 -17.15
CA VAL A 18 -25.33 -9.79 -15.78
C VAL A 18 -23.85 -9.47 -15.91
N GLN A 19 -23.55 -8.18 -16.09
CA GLN A 19 -22.22 -7.67 -15.74
C GLN A 19 -22.12 -8.00 -14.25
N GLY A 20 -21.49 -9.14 -13.96
CA GLY A 20 -21.06 -9.45 -12.62
C GLY A 20 -20.23 -8.25 -12.22
N MET A 21 -20.79 -7.39 -11.36
CA MET A 21 -20.00 -6.47 -10.57
C MET A 21 -19.00 -7.38 -9.87
N ILE A 22 -17.80 -7.47 -10.43
CA ILE A 22 -16.65 -7.97 -9.70
C ILE A 22 -16.57 -6.98 -8.55
N ALA A 23 -17.10 -7.40 -7.40
CA ALA A 23 -17.01 -6.61 -6.19
C ALA A 23 -15.52 -6.37 -6.01
N GLN A 24 -15.09 -5.14 -6.27
CA GLN A 24 -13.68 -4.77 -6.17
C GLN A 24 -13.27 -5.13 -4.74
N GLU A 25 -12.41 -6.15 -4.60
CA GLU A 25 -12.01 -6.61 -3.28
C GLU A 25 -11.44 -5.42 -2.54
N CYS A 26 -12.02 -5.16 -1.38
CA CYS A 26 -11.62 -4.04 -0.54
C CYS A 26 -10.24 -4.32 0.03
N ASN A 27 -9.24 -3.81 -0.63
CA ASN A 27 -7.84 -3.93 -0.21
C ASN A 27 -7.48 -2.75 0.69
N ILE A 28 -7.34 -3.02 1.99
CA ILE A 28 -6.82 -2.07 2.99
C ILE A 28 -5.51 -2.63 3.51
N PRO A 29 -4.36 -2.12 3.04
CA PRO A 29 -3.06 -2.56 3.51
C PRO A 29 -2.92 -2.29 5.02
N MET A 30 -2.62 -3.33 5.78
CA MET A 30 -2.51 -3.28 7.23
C MET A 30 -1.26 -4.04 7.70
N SER A 31 -0.51 -3.47 8.63
CA SER A 31 0.64 -4.11 9.25
C SER A 31 0.28 -4.61 10.64
N ALA A 32 0.92 -5.70 11.07
CA ALA A 32 1.01 -6.02 12.48
C ALA A 32 2.29 -5.36 13.03
N ILE A 33 2.19 -4.70 14.18
CA ILE A 33 3.35 -4.07 14.83
C ILE A 33 3.32 -4.44 16.29
N VAL A 34 4.39 -5.09 16.76
CA VAL A 34 4.56 -5.43 18.16
C VAL A 34 5.85 -4.78 18.66
N ASP A 35 5.71 -3.89 19.61
CA ASP A 35 6.79 -3.34 20.41
C ASP A 35 6.81 -4.05 21.76
N GLU A 36 7.95 -4.63 22.13
CA GLU A 36 8.09 -5.46 23.34
C GLU A 36 7.78 -4.67 24.61
N GLY A 37 8.21 -3.42 24.67
CA GLY A 37 7.99 -2.55 25.81
C GLY A 37 6.52 -2.14 25.97
N PHE A 38 5.87 -1.80 24.86
CA PHE A 38 4.45 -1.47 24.87
C PHE A 38 3.58 -2.70 25.11
N ALA A 39 3.90 -3.80 24.44
CA ALA A 39 3.16 -5.06 24.60
C ALA A 39 3.39 -5.70 25.98
N ASN A 40 4.43 -5.29 26.71
CA ASN A 40 4.80 -5.81 28.02
C ASN A 40 5.04 -7.32 28.01
N VAL A 41 5.84 -7.79 27.08
CA VAL A 41 6.13 -9.22 26.85
C VAL A 41 7.60 -9.46 26.57
N THR A 42 8.03 -10.74 26.71
CA THR A 42 9.37 -11.15 26.26
C THR A 42 9.45 -11.21 24.75
N SER A 43 10.68 -11.17 24.19
CA SER A 43 10.97 -11.19 22.74
C SER A 43 10.33 -12.40 22.04
N GLU A 44 10.36 -13.59 22.67
CA GLU A 44 9.74 -14.79 22.10
C GLU A 44 8.21 -14.68 22.06
N THR A 45 7.61 -14.09 23.08
CA THR A 45 6.16 -13.86 23.13
C THR A 45 5.76 -12.77 22.14
N ALA A 46 6.59 -11.71 22.00
CA ALA A 46 6.38 -10.66 21.00
C ALA A 46 6.41 -11.23 19.57
N SER A 47 7.36 -12.10 19.26
CA SER A 47 7.43 -12.77 17.95
C SER A 47 6.21 -13.66 17.68
N ALA A 48 5.73 -14.39 18.70
CA ALA A 48 4.51 -15.19 18.58
C ALA A 48 3.26 -14.30 18.39
N LEU A 49 3.19 -13.16 19.09
CA LEU A 49 2.13 -12.18 18.97
C LEU A 49 2.12 -11.53 17.58
N GLN A 50 3.30 -11.12 17.08
CA GLN A 50 3.46 -10.57 15.74
C GLN A 50 2.86 -11.52 14.68
N THR A 51 3.30 -12.78 14.72
CA THR A 51 2.78 -13.81 13.79
C THR A 51 1.28 -14.00 13.92
N GLN A 52 0.74 -13.93 15.13
CA GLN A 52 -0.69 -14.13 15.35
C GLN A 52 -1.51 -12.92 14.88
N LEU A 53 -1.02 -11.70 15.06
CA LEU A 53 -1.66 -10.49 14.51
C LEU A 53 -1.67 -10.51 12.98
N GLU A 54 -0.59 -10.93 12.33
CA GLU A 54 -0.53 -11.11 10.87
C GLU A 54 -1.57 -12.13 10.38
N ARG A 55 -1.76 -13.24 11.11
CA ARG A 55 -2.81 -14.22 10.82
C ARG A 55 -4.21 -13.62 10.95
N LEU A 56 -4.46 -12.81 11.99
CA LEU A 56 -5.74 -12.13 12.17
C LEU A 56 -6.05 -11.20 10.99
N ILE A 57 -5.07 -10.43 10.51
CA ILE A 57 -5.19 -9.56 9.34
C ILE A 57 -5.58 -10.39 8.11
N THR A 58 -4.81 -11.45 7.80
CA THR A 58 -5.04 -12.31 6.64
C THR A 58 -6.42 -12.98 6.69
N GLN A 59 -6.81 -13.53 7.83
CA GLN A 59 -8.09 -14.21 7.99
C GLN A 59 -9.30 -13.25 7.88
N SER A 60 -9.09 -11.96 8.11
CA SER A 60 -10.12 -10.92 8.01
C SER A 60 -10.31 -10.38 6.59
N LYS A 61 -9.62 -10.95 5.61
CA LYS A 61 -9.59 -10.44 4.22
C LYS A 61 -9.13 -8.97 4.16
N LEU A 62 -8.28 -8.59 5.09
CA LEU A 62 -7.48 -7.37 5.05
C LEU A 62 -6.16 -7.76 4.41
N ASP A 63 -5.55 -6.84 3.67
CA ASP A 63 -4.26 -7.12 3.04
C ASP A 63 -3.14 -6.96 4.05
N VAL A 64 -2.25 -7.95 4.14
CA VAL A 64 -1.04 -7.81 4.95
C VAL A 64 -0.10 -6.87 4.20
N GLY A 65 -0.14 -5.60 4.58
CA GLY A 65 0.77 -4.57 4.06
C GLY A 65 2.18 -4.78 4.62
N TRP A 66 3.17 -4.80 3.75
CA TRP A 66 4.56 -4.76 4.14
C TRP A 66 4.87 -3.42 4.83
N LYS A 67 5.98 -3.35 5.55
CA LYS A 67 6.52 -2.29 6.44
C LYS A 67 5.98 -0.84 6.36
N ASN A 68 5.19 -0.47 5.36
CA ASN A 68 4.72 0.90 5.09
C ASN A 68 3.20 1.03 4.96
N ALA A 69 2.44 0.11 5.57
CA ALA A 69 0.99 0.26 5.62
C ALA A 69 0.62 1.46 6.51
N ASN A 70 -0.36 2.25 6.08
CA ASN A 70 -0.83 3.40 6.86
C ASN A 70 -1.51 2.96 8.16
N PHE A 71 -2.05 1.75 8.19
CA PHE A 71 -2.74 1.19 9.34
C PHE A 71 -1.95 0.05 9.95
N ALA A 72 -1.99 -0.02 11.27
CA ALA A 72 -1.40 -1.12 12.00
C ALA A 72 -2.35 -1.65 13.07
N ILE A 73 -2.28 -2.97 13.27
CA ILE A 73 -2.82 -3.61 14.46
C ILE A 73 -1.66 -3.86 15.41
N THR A 74 -1.83 -3.44 16.65
CA THR A 74 -0.91 -3.72 17.76
C THR A 74 -1.68 -4.23 18.96
N ALA A 75 -0.98 -4.72 19.97
CA ALA A 75 -1.61 -5.22 21.17
C ALA A 75 -0.80 -4.86 22.41
N LYS A 76 -1.51 -4.64 23.53
CA LYS A 76 -0.96 -4.60 24.87
C LYS A 76 -1.45 -5.81 25.64
N ILE A 77 -0.55 -6.42 26.43
CA ILE A 77 -0.83 -7.61 27.23
C ILE A 77 -0.64 -7.25 28.70
N ASP A 78 -1.67 -7.46 29.50
CA ASP A 78 -1.64 -7.33 30.95
C ASP A 78 -1.81 -8.72 31.57
N GLN A 79 -0.89 -9.12 32.44
CA GLN A 79 -1.02 -10.38 33.14
C GLN A 79 -2.08 -10.28 34.23
N LEU A 80 -3.14 -11.09 34.10
CA LEU A 80 -4.26 -11.08 35.04
C LEU A 80 -4.06 -12.09 36.16
N ASP A 81 -3.60 -13.28 35.79
CA ASP A 81 -3.40 -14.36 36.74
C ASP A 81 -2.29 -15.33 36.30
N ARG A 82 -1.67 -16.00 37.28
CA ARG A 82 -0.64 -17.00 37.06
C ARG A 82 -0.75 -18.05 38.13
N TYR A 83 -0.89 -19.29 37.72
CA TYR A 83 -0.91 -20.42 38.69
C TYR A 83 -0.20 -21.66 38.17
N VAL A 84 0.24 -22.47 39.10
CA VAL A 84 0.89 -23.72 38.78
C VAL A 84 -0.16 -24.83 38.79
N VAL A 85 -0.26 -25.56 37.70
CA VAL A 85 -1.15 -26.71 37.57
C VAL A 85 -0.37 -27.93 38.07
N GLY A 86 -0.80 -28.50 39.18
CA GLY A 86 -0.13 -29.63 39.81
C GLY A 86 -0.28 -30.91 39.00
N SER A 87 0.68 -31.21 38.16
CA SER A 87 0.83 -32.47 37.44
C SER A 87 2.30 -32.80 37.29
N ALA A 88 2.64 -34.02 37.07
CA ALA A 88 4.03 -34.43 36.75
C ALA A 88 4.11 -34.65 35.22
N PRO A 89 4.77 -33.78 34.44
CA PRO A 89 5.57 -32.61 34.86
C PRO A 89 4.71 -31.40 35.24
N THR A 90 5.20 -30.56 36.15
CA THR A 90 4.58 -29.30 36.55
C THR A 90 4.38 -28.38 35.36
N GLN A 91 3.19 -27.78 35.26
CA GLN A 91 2.83 -26.81 34.20
C GLN A 91 2.47 -25.48 34.82
N ILE A 92 2.75 -24.42 34.09
CA ILE A 92 2.35 -23.03 34.41
C ILE A 92 1.20 -22.67 33.53
N ALA A 93 0.16 -22.07 34.11
CA ALA A 93 -0.94 -21.46 33.39
C ALA A 93 -0.90 -19.93 33.58
N ASN A 94 -0.86 -19.19 32.47
CA ASN A 94 -0.95 -17.73 32.46
C ASN A 94 -2.30 -17.32 31.88
N VAL A 95 -2.93 -16.33 32.51
CA VAL A 95 -4.13 -15.65 32.02
C VAL A 95 -3.77 -14.22 31.70
N PHE A 96 -4.06 -13.78 30.49
CA PHE A 96 -3.76 -12.43 30.03
C PHE A 96 -5.02 -11.72 29.56
N GLY A 97 -5.12 -10.42 29.91
CA GLY A 97 -5.95 -9.45 29.22
C GLY A 97 -5.17 -8.88 28.05
N VAL A 98 -5.69 -9.06 26.84
CA VAL A 98 -5.08 -8.57 25.61
C VAL A 98 -5.96 -7.46 25.04
N THR A 99 -5.42 -6.26 24.94
CA THR A 99 -6.08 -5.13 24.27
C THR A 99 -5.48 -4.96 22.89
N LEU A 100 -6.29 -5.21 21.87
CA LEU A 100 -5.94 -4.96 20.46
C LEU A 100 -6.25 -3.51 20.13
N TYR A 101 -5.37 -2.87 19.37
CA TYR A 101 -5.54 -1.49 18.88
C TYR A 101 -5.40 -1.46 17.36
N LEU A 102 -6.28 -0.73 16.68
CA LEU A 102 -6.12 -0.31 15.30
C LEU A 102 -5.69 1.14 15.27
N VAL A 103 -4.55 1.41 14.68
CA VAL A 103 -3.95 2.74 14.63
C VAL A 103 -3.63 3.17 13.20
N ASP A 104 -3.79 4.46 12.91
CA ASP A 104 -3.18 5.11 11.75
C ASP A 104 -1.78 5.57 12.18
N VAL A 105 -0.78 4.96 11.57
CA VAL A 105 0.63 5.18 11.95
C VAL A 105 1.10 6.58 11.61
N TYR A 106 0.64 7.14 10.48
CA TYR A 106 1.08 8.46 10.03
C TYR A 106 0.36 9.61 10.70
N ASN A 107 -0.97 9.47 10.89
CA ASN A 107 -1.78 10.51 11.51
C ASN A 107 -1.87 10.36 13.04
N GLN A 108 -1.19 9.34 13.60
CA GLN A 108 -1.15 9.08 15.06
C GLN A 108 -2.55 8.95 15.67
N LYS A 109 -3.45 8.29 14.95
CA LYS A 109 -4.85 8.20 15.33
C LYS A 109 -5.24 6.79 15.72
N LEU A 110 -5.85 6.65 16.90
CA LEU A 110 -6.51 5.42 17.31
C LEU A 110 -7.91 5.35 16.70
N PHE A 111 -8.19 4.29 15.92
CA PHE A 111 -9.51 4.06 15.32
C PHE A 111 -10.44 3.27 16.22
N CYS A 112 -9.95 2.19 16.78
CA CYS A 112 -10.69 1.34 17.70
C CYS A 112 -9.77 0.43 18.50
N SER A 113 -10.34 -0.13 19.57
CA SER A 113 -9.70 -1.16 20.37
C SER A 113 -10.70 -2.27 20.69
N ALA A 114 -10.19 -3.44 21.06
CA ALA A 114 -10.95 -4.53 21.62
C ALA A 114 -10.14 -5.21 22.71
N TYR A 115 -10.83 -5.62 23.77
CA TYR A 115 -10.26 -6.37 24.89
C TYR A 115 -10.71 -7.82 24.82
N VAL A 116 -9.77 -8.74 25.00
CA VAL A 116 -10.06 -10.18 25.10
C VAL A 116 -9.19 -10.81 26.16
N GLU A 117 -9.72 -11.83 26.82
CA GLU A 117 -8.94 -12.64 27.75
C GLU A 117 -8.50 -13.94 27.06
N VAL A 118 -7.22 -14.29 27.26
CA VAL A 118 -6.63 -15.52 26.73
C VAL A 118 -5.87 -16.25 27.82
N LYS A 119 -5.89 -17.58 27.74
CA LYS A 119 -5.20 -18.46 28.70
C LYS A 119 -4.29 -19.41 27.96
N GLY A 120 -3.06 -19.52 28.43
CA GLY A 120 -2.10 -20.48 27.93
C GLY A 120 -1.49 -21.32 29.03
N VAL A 121 -1.21 -22.59 28.71
CA VAL A 121 -0.56 -23.53 29.59
C VAL A 121 0.73 -24.02 28.96
N GLY A 122 1.81 -24.10 29.74
CA GLY A 122 3.10 -24.54 29.23
C GLY A 122 4.00 -25.10 30.33
N THR A 123 5.07 -25.76 29.93
CA THR A 123 6.07 -26.33 30.86
C THR A 123 6.96 -25.26 31.50
N ASN A 124 6.90 -24.05 31.01
CA ASN A 124 7.52 -22.86 31.59
C ASN A 124 6.66 -21.61 31.22
N GLU A 125 7.02 -20.49 31.82
CA GLU A 125 6.27 -19.22 31.68
C GLU A 125 6.22 -18.72 30.23
N THR A 126 7.34 -18.71 29.51
CA THR A 126 7.42 -18.30 28.11
C THR A 126 6.51 -19.15 27.22
N LYS A 127 6.53 -20.49 27.37
CA LYS A 127 5.64 -21.39 26.60
C LYS A 127 4.19 -21.18 26.96
N ALA A 128 3.85 -20.94 28.21
CA ALA A 128 2.50 -20.60 28.63
C ALA A 128 2.02 -19.30 27.99
N SER A 129 2.86 -18.25 27.97
CA SER A 129 2.58 -16.97 27.35
C SER A 129 2.41 -17.07 25.83
N MET A 130 3.32 -17.76 25.14
CA MET A 130 3.21 -18.02 23.70
C MET A 130 1.93 -18.80 23.36
N ASN A 131 1.54 -19.78 24.17
CA ASN A 131 0.32 -20.55 23.96
C ASN A 131 -0.93 -19.72 24.24
N ALA A 132 -0.88 -18.77 25.16
CA ALA A 132 -1.97 -17.81 25.40
C ALA A 132 -2.21 -16.90 24.18
N VAL A 133 -1.15 -16.25 23.65
CA VAL A 133 -1.30 -15.35 22.49
C VAL A 133 -1.77 -16.08 21.23
N ARG A 134 -1.45 -17.36 21.07
CA ARG A 134 -1.94 -18.21 19.97
C ARG A 134 -3.45 -18.47 20.03
N GLN A 135 -4.13 -18.21 21.15
CA GLN A 135 -5.60 -18.29 21.25
C GLN A 135 -6.31 -17.12 20.61
N LEU A 136 -5.61 -16.03 20.28
CA LEU A 136 -6.19 -14.92 19.52
C LEU A 136 -6.57 -15.42 18.12
N ASN A 137 -7.88 -15.47 17.83
CA ASN A 137 -8.38 -15.89 16.51
C ASN A 137 -9.66 -15.16 16.14
N VAL A 138 -9.99 -15.13 14.86
CA VAL A 138 -11.15 -14.41 14.30
C VAL A 138 -12.51 -15.01 14.73
N ASN A 139 -12.53 -16.26 15.18
CA ASN A 139 -13.75 -16.92 15.67
C ASN A 139 -14.15 -16.40 17.06
N ASN A 140 -13.24 -15.73 17.76
CA ASN A 140 -13.61 -14.97 18.95
C ASN A 140 -14.49 -13.78 18.51
N GLY A 141 -15.74 -13.72 19.00
CA GLY A 141 -16.72 -12.73 18.59
C GLY A 141 -16.28 -11.28 18.81
N GLN A 142 -15.46 -11.01 19.84
CA GLN A 142 -14.93 -9.68 20.12
C GLN A 142 -13.85 -9.31 19.09
N ILE A 143 -12.95 -10.23 18.73
CA ILE A 143 -11.93 -10.03 17.71
C ILE A 143 -12.57 -9.88 16.33
N GLY A 144 -13.52 -10.75 15.98
CA GLY A 144 -14.27 -10.66 14.72
C GLY A 144 -15.00 -9.33 14.55
N THR A 145 -15.67 -8.87 15.61
CA THR A 145 -16.33 -7.54 15.65
C THR A 145 -15.33 -6.40 15.54
N PHE A 146 -14.21 -6.48 16.23
CA PHE A 146 -13.11 -5.50 16.13
C PHE A 146 -12.62 -5.36 14.69
N LEU A 147 -12.27 -6.47 14.03
CA LEU A 147 -11.71 -6.45 12.69
C LEU A 147 -12.71 -5.99 11.63
N SER A 148 -13.96 -6.43 11.71
CA SER A 148 -15.03 -5.95 10.81
C SER A 148 -15.38 -4.49 11.05
N GLY A 149 -15.40 -4.04 12.31
CA GLY A 149 -15.58 -2.65 12.70
C GLY A 149 -14.40 -1.76 12.27
N ALA A 150 -13.19 -2.28 12.34
CA ALA A 150 -11.97 -1.64 11.87
C ALA A 150 -12.09 -1.22 10.39
N LYS A 151 -12.46 -2.15 9.52
CA LYS A 151 -12.68 -1.90 8.09
C LYS A 151 -13.67 -0.78 7.84
N LYS A 152 -14.83 -0.84 8.50
CA LYS A 152 -15.88 0.20 8.38
C LYS A 152 -15.39 1.58 8.82
N LYS A 153 -14.65 1.65 9.92
CA LYS A 153 -14.11 2.92 10.44
C LYS A 153 -13.06 3.53 9.51
N ILE A 154 -12.20 2.71 8.91
CA ILE A 154 -11.22 3.17 7.92
C ILE A 154 -11.93 3.75 6.70
N ILE A 155 -12.88 3.02 6.13
CA ILE A 155 -13.65 3.48 4.95
C ILE A 155 -14.35 4.81 5.27
N TYR A 156 -15.07 4.88 6.39
CA TYR A 156 -15.75 6.11 6.80
C TYR A 156 -14.79 7.29 6.97
N TYR A 157 -13.62 7.03 7.55
CA TYR A 157 -12.59 8.06 7.71
C TYR A 157 -12.13 8.62 6.37
N TYR A 158 -11.76 7.75 5.42
CA TYR A 158 -11.31 8.22 4.11
C TYR A 158 -12.41 8.91 3.32
N ASP A 159 -13.62 8.40 3.35
CA ASP A 159 -14.76 9.06 2.69
C ASP A 159 -15.04 10.45 3.28
N SER A 160 -14.94 10.60 4.60
CA SER A 160 -15.14 11.88 5.29
C SER A 160 -13.99 12.86 5.09
N GLN A 161 -12.74 12.37 5.01
CA GLN A 161 -11.54 13.20 4.87
C GLN A 161 -11.16 13.50 3.43
N LEU A 162 -11.80 12.87 2.45
CA LEU A 162 -11.44 13.01 1.04
C LEU A 162 -11.33 14.46 0.55
N PRO A 163 -12.25 15.40 0.91
CA PRO A 163 -12.11 16.80 0.48
C PRO A 163 -10.83 17.45 1.00
N SER A 164 -10.43 17.14 2.24
CA SER A 164 -9.18 17.62 2.83
C SER A 164 -7.97 17.02 2.14
N LEU A 165 -7.95 15.70 1.94
CA LEU A 165 -6.86 15.01 1.24
C LEU A 165 -6.63 15.56 -0.16
N ILE A 166 -7.70 15.82 -0.92
CA ILE A 166 -7.61 16.43 -2.25
C ILE A 166 -7.05 17.86 -2.16
N LYS A 167 -7.49 18.65 -1.18
CA LYS A 167 -6.98 20.01 -0.97
C LYS A 167 -5.48 19.99 -0.64
N ASP A 168 -5.07 19.11 0.25
CA ASP A 168 -3.67 18.98 0.66
C ASP A 168 -2.80 18.52 -0.50
N ALA A 169 -3.23 17.51 -1.25
CA ALA A 169 -2.54 17.04 -2.46
C ALA A 169 -2.42 18.16 -3.50
N ARG A 170 -3.46 18.96 -3.70
CA ARG A 170 -3.44 20.12 -4.59
C ARG A 170 -2.43 21.16 -4.14
N THR A 171 -2.34 21.44 -2.86
CA THR A 171 -1.35 22.36 -2.29
C THR A 171 0.07 21.87 -2.57
N LYS A 172 0.33 20.57 -2.35
CA LYS A 172 1.64 19.96 -2.64
C LYS A 172 1.98 19.99 -4.13
N ALA A 173 1.01 19.69 -4.98
CA ALA A 173 1.20 19.77 -6.43
C ALA A 173 1.47 21.21 -6.92
N ALA A 174 0.83 22.23 -6.33
CA ALA A 174 1.11 23.64 -6.61
C ALA A 174 2.55 24.04 -6.24
N MET A 175 3.12 23.40 -5.24
CA MET A 175 4.53 23.54 -4.84
C MET A 175 5.49 22.68 -5.72
N LYS A 176 4.97 22.02 -6.78
CA LYS A 176 5.69 21.05 -7.62
C LYS A 176 6.19 19.80 -6.86
N ASN A 177 5.70 19.57 -5.65
CA ASN A 177 5.97 18.36 -4.88
C ASN A 177 4.95 17.27 -5.26
N TYR A 178 5.09 16.75 -6.48
CA TYR A 178 4.13 15.81 -7.07
C TYR A 178 4.16 14.45 -6.38
N GLU A 179 5.32 13.99 -5.93
CA GLU A 179 5.44 12.70 -5.22
C GLU A 179 4.64 12.69 -3.93
N GLU A 180 4.72 13.76 -3.15
CA GLU A 180 3.92 13.90 -1.92
C GLU A 180 2.43 14.03 -2.22
N ALA A 181 2.05 14.79 -3.28
CA ALA A 181 0.68 14.89 -3.71
C ALA A 181 0.08 13.53 -4.12
N LEU A 182 0.85 12.72 -4.84
CA LEU A 182 0.49 11.36 -5.21
C LEU A 182 0.40 10.45 -3.99
N ALA A 183 1.35 10.55 -3.04
CA ALA A 183 1.34 9.78 -1.80
C ALA A 183 0.09 10.04 -0.97
N ILE A 184 -0.36 11.31 -0.85
CA ILE A 184 -1.58 11.68 -0.13
C ILE A 184 -2.82 11.01 -0.73
N LEU A 185 -2.91 10.89 -2.05
CA LEU A 185 -4.09 10.33 -2.70
C LEU A 185 -4.04 8.81 -2.86
N SER A 186 -2.85 8.23 -2.99
CA SER A 186 -2.66 6.78 -3.18
C SER A 186 -3.05 5.94 -1.96
N VAL A 187 -3.18 6.55 -0.78
CA VAL A 187 -3.56 5.85 0.45
C VAL A 187 -5.06 5.61 0.59
N VAL A 188 -5.89 6.22 -0.28
CA VAL A 188 -7.34 6.04 -0.26
C VAL A 188 -7.66 4.60 -0.69
N PRO A 189 -8.32 3.78 0.17
CA PRO A 189 -8.65 2.41 -0.18
C PRO A 189 -9.61 2.29 -1.35
N THR A 190 -9.44 1.25 -2.16
CA THR A 190 -10.26 0.99 -3.37
C THR A 190 -11.76 0.84 -3.08
N CYS A 191 -12.11 0.46 -1.86
CA CYS A 191 -13.50 0.28 -1.42
C CYS A 191 -14.15 1.55 -0.85
N CYS A 192 -13.45 2.67 -0.81
CA CYS A 192 -14.03 3.96 -0.43
C CYS A 192 -14.85 4.53 -1.58
N ASN A 193 -15.99 5.14 -1.27
CA ASN A 193 -16.84 5.78 -2.27
C ASN A 193 -16.11 6.90 -3.03
N GLY A 194 -15.12 7.47 -2.38
CA GLY A 194 -14.29 8.54 -2.94
C GLY A 194 -13.07 8.10 -3.74
N TYR A 195 -12.83 6.81 -3.90
CA TYR A 195 -11.63 6.27 -4.56
C TYR A 195 -11.43 6.80 -5.98
N ASP A 196 -12.44 6.71 -6.83
CA ASP A 196 -12.36 7.16 -8.22
C ASP A 196 -12.04 8.66 -8.33
N LYS A 197 -12.61 9.45 -7.41
CA LYS A 197 -12.33 10.88 -7.33
C LYS A 197 -10.90 11.15 -6.90
N ALA A 198 -10.38 10.40 -5.93
CA ALA A 198 -8.98 10.50 -5.51
C ALA A 198 -8.04 10.13 -6.65
N MET A 199 -8.30 9.02 -7.35
CA MET A 199 -7.47 8.55 -8.47
C MET A 199 -7.54 9.49 -9.68
N SER A 200 -8.72 10.04 -9.98
CA SER A 200 -8.86 11.06 -11.04
C SER A 200 -8.03 12.31 -10.75
N GLU A 201 -7.97 12.75 -9.50
CA GLU A 201 -7.12 13.89 -9.11
C GLU A 201 -5.63 13.49 -9.12
N ALA A 202 -5.29 12.30 -8.62
CA ALA A 202 -3.92 11.78 -8.64
C ALA A 202 -3.37 11.64 -10.06
N MET A 203 -4.20 11.21 -11.02
CA MET A 203 -3.79 11.10 -12.43
C MET A 203 -3.31 12.43 -13.01
N LYS A 204 -3.91 13.57 -12.63
CA LYS A 204 -3.47 14.90 -13.06
C LYS A 204 -2.04 15.19 -12.56
N TYR A 205 -1.75 14.84 -11.30
CA TYR A 205 -0.42 15.06 -10.72
C TYR A 205 0.60 14.07 -11.24
N TYR A 206 0.19 12.83 -11.54
CA TYR A 206 1.04 11.85 -12.21
C TYR A 206 1.55 12.34 -13.56
N VAL A 207 0.68 12.95 -14.39
CA VAL A 207 1.10 13.52 -15.67
C VAL A 207 2.15 14.62 -15.47
N LEU A 208 1.96 15.50 -14.48
CA LEU A 208 2.91 16.56 -14.17
C LEU A 208 4.25 16.01 -13.61
N TYR A 209 4.16 15.01 -12.75
CA TYR A 209 5.34 14.28 -12.24
C TYR A 209 6.12 13.66 -13.39
N ARG A 210 5.46 12.86 -14.23
CA ARG A 210 6.05 12.19 -15.40
C ARG A 210 6.75 13.19 -16.31
N ASP A 211 6.05 14.25 -16.70
CA ASP A 211 6.60 15.25 -17.61
C ASP A 211 7.83 15.94 -17.02
N THR A 212 7.81 16.23 -15.71
CA THR A 212 8.95 16.84 -15.00
C THR A 212 10.11 15.86 -14.88
N TYR A 213 9.84 14.61 -14.50
CA TYR A 213 10.84 13.57 -14.36
C TYR A 213 11.59 13.32 -15.68
N PHE A 214 10.86 13.10 -16.78
CA PHE A 214 11.48 12.80 -18.06
C PHE A 214 12.14 14.03 -18.71
N LEU A 215 11.66 15.23 -18.44
CA LEU A 215 12.37 16.45 -18.85
C LEU A 215 13.76 16.55 -18.17
N ASN A 216 13.85 16.21 -16.89
CA ASN A 216 15.12 16.16 -16.18
C ASN A 216 16.05 15.08 -16.77
N GLN A 217 15.52 13.91 -17.10
CA GLN A 217 16.27 12.84 -17.75
C GLN A 217 16.79 13.30 -19.13
N LEU A 218 15.97 13.96 -19.93
CA LEU A 218 16.39 14.52 -21.21
C LEU A 218 17.50 15.54 -21.05
N ASN A 219 17.38 16.44 -20.06
CA ASN A 219 18.41 17.45 -19.80
C ASN A 219 19.73 16.81 -19.34
N GLN A 220 19.66 15.76 -18.54
CA GLN A 220 20.82 14.94 -18.17
C GLN A 220 21.47 14.30 -19.40
N ALA A 221 20.68 13.69 -20.28
CA ALA A 221 21.19 13.11 -21.53
C ALA A 221 21.87 14.14 -22.41
N LYS A 222 21.28 15.34 -22.56
CA LYS A 222 21.90 16.46 -23.29
C LYS A 222 23.25 16.88 -22.69
N ALA A 223 23.32 16.99 -21.39
CA ALA A 223 24.54 17.37 -20.68
C ALA A 223 25.66 16.30 -20.87
N LEU A 224 25.31 15.01 -20.74
CA LEU A 224 26.24 13.91 -20.95
C LEU A 224 26.75 13.88 -22.39
N TRP A 225 25.87 14.07 -23.37
CA TRP A 225 26.24 14.12 -24.79
C TRP A 225 27.14 15.28 -25.12
N ALA A 226 26.81 16.47 -24.60
CA ALA A 226 27.63 17.67 -24.81
C ALA A 226 29.05 17.53 -24.18
N ALA A 227 29.17 16.84 -23.06
CA ALA A 227 30.45 16.61 -22.39
C ALA A 227 31.33 15.58 -23.12
N ASN A 228 30.73 14.55 -23.76
CA ASN A 228 31.49 13.47 -24.43
C ASN A 228 30.74 12.95 -25.68
N PRO A 229 30.80 13.65 -26.81
CA PRO A 229 30.11 13.27 -28.06
C PRO A 229 30.89 12.18 -28.83
N THR A 230 31.20 11.08 -28.16
CA THR A 230 31.91 9.91 -28.72
C THR A 230 31.05 8.64 -28.65
N GLN A 231 31.52 7.55 -29.29
CA GLN A 231 30.85 6.25 -29.19
C GLN A 231 30.74 5.80 -27.71
N ALA A 232 31.77 5.94 -26.91
CA ALA A 232 31.73 5.59 -25.50
C ALA A 232 30.74 6.46 -24.69
N GLY A 233 30.71 7.77 -24.98
CA GLY A 233 29.79 8.71 -24.33
C GLY A 233 28.34 8.53 -24.75
N SER A 234 28.06 7.89 -25.90
CA SER A 234 26.70 7.62 -26.34
C SER A 234 25.97 6.58 -25.48
N ILE A 235 26.67 5.63 -24.87
CA ILE A 235 26.09 4.51 -24.12
C ILE A 235 25.12 4.98 -23.04
N PRO A 236 25.54 5.82 -22.06
CA PRO A 236 24.60 6.32 -21.05
C PRO A 236 23.53 7.24 -21.63
N VAL A 237 23.83 7.99 -22.69
CA VAL A 237 22.87 8.88 -23.35
C VAL A 237 21.73 8.09 -23.98
N VAL A 238 22.07 7.05 -24.76
CA VAL A 238 21.09 6.16 -25.40
C VAL A 238 20.24 5.46 -24.35
N ALA A 239 20.85 4.97 -23.26
CA ALA A 239 20.12 4.31 -22.17
C ALA A 239 19.06 5.25 -21.55
N ILE A 240 19.41 6.50 -21.29
CA ILE A 240 18.46 7.50 -20.76
C ILE A 240 17.38 7.82 -21.79
N LEU A 241 17.76 8.15 -23.04
CA LEU A 241 16.80 8.57 -24.05
C LEU A 241 15.78 7.48 -24.40
N SER A 242 16.20 6.21 -24.46
CA SER A 242 15.32 5.07 -24.73
C SER A 242 14.39 4.72 -23.58
N SER A 243 14.68 5.19 -22.35
CA SER A 243 13.81 5.00 -21.20
C SER A 243 12.68 6.06 -21.06
N ILE A 244 12.72 7.12 -21.89
CA ILE A 244 11.73 8.20 -21.84
C ILE A 244 10.36 7.70 -22.29
N ASP A 245 9.35 7.90 -21.42
CA ASP A 245 7.96 7.52 -21.70
C ASP A 245 7.44 8.21 -22.97
N PRO A 246 6.88 7.45 -23.93
CA PRO A 246 6.29 8.01 -25.16
C PRO A 246 5.23 9.08 -24.95
N ASP A 247 4.52 9.05 -23.83
CA ASP A 247 3.50 10.02 -23.48
C ASP A 247 4.07 11.29 -22.80
N ALA A 248 5.37 11.30 -22.47
CA ALA A 248 5.99 12.47 -21.88
C ALA A 248 6.10 13.61 -22.91
N LYS A 249 5.85 14.84 -22.48
CA LYS A 249 5.92 16.03 -23.36
C LYS A 249 7.23 16.18 -24.10
N CYS A 250 8.32 15.74 -23.47
CA CYS A 250 9.66 15.84 -24.06
C CYS A 250 10.03 14.68 -24.99
N TYR A 251 9.16 13.66 -25.19
CA TYR A 251 9.47 12.46 -25.94
C TYR A 251 9.95 12.75 -27.38
N LYS A 252 9.25 13.63 -28.10
CA LYS A 252 9.63 13.98 -29.48
C LYS A 252 11.04 14.58 -29.57
N GLU A 253 11.37 15.42 -28.61
CA GLU A 253 12.71 16.04 -28.51
C GLU A 253 13.77 15.00 -28.13
N ALA A 254 13.45 14.08 -27.22
CA ALA A 254 14.34 12.98 -26.85
C ALA A 254 14.65 12.06 -28.06
N MET A 255 13.65 11.72 -28.85
CA MET A 255 13.84 10.91 -30.06
C MET A 255 14.63 11.65 -31.13
N THR A 256 14.47 12.96 -31.23
CA THR A 256 15.31 13.79 -32.13
C THR A 256 16.77 13.75 -31.72
N LEU A 257 17.05 13.91 -30.41
CA LEU A 257 18.44 13.81 -29.89
C LEU A 257 19.00 12.38 -30.09
N LEU A 258 18.20 11.35 -29.83
CA LEU A 258 18.62 9.96 -30.03
C LEU A 258 19.02 9.71 -31.51
N SER A 259 18.25 10.22 -32.45
CA SER A 259 18.58 10.13 -33.88
C SER A 259 19.86 10.89 -34.24
N GLN A 260 20.14 12.01 -33.59
CA GLN A 260 21.40 12.75 -33.77
C GLN A 260 22.60 11.97 -33.23
N VAL A 261 22.45 11.40 -32.02
CA VAL A 261 23.49 10.55 -31.42
C VAL A 261 23.80 9.34 -32.30
N ALA A 262 22.76 8.65 -32.81
CA ALA A 262 22.92 7.49 -33.69
C ALA A 262 23.66 7.83 -34.99
N LYS A 263 23.41 9.00 -35.59
CA LYS A 263 24.15 9.45 -36.79
C LYS A 263 25.64 9.63 -36.55
N VAL A 264 26.03 10.17 -35.40
CA VAL A 264 27.42 10.39 -35.04
C VAL A 264 28.13 9.06 -34.75
N VAL A 265 27.42 8.12 -34.09
CA VAL A 265 28.00 6.84 -33.60
C VAL A 265 27.89 5.72 -34.63
N LYS A 266 27.13 5.95 -35.71
CA LYS A 266 26.84 4.92 -36.77
C LYS A 266 26.27 3.63 -36.20
N THR A 267 25.43 3.76 -35.14
CA THR A 267 24.80 2.61 -34.47
C THR A 267 23.33 2.54 -34.91
N ASP A 268 22.89 1.37 -35.35
CA ASP A 268 21.46 1.10 -35.54
C ASP A 268 20.80 0.96 -34.17
N VAL A 269 19.98 1.95 -33.81
CA VAL A 269 19.17 1.92 -32.58
C VAL A 269 17.83 1.33 -32.94
N ASP A 270 17.59 0.10 -32.50
CA ASP A 270 16.34 -0.59 -32.74
C ASP A 270 15.21 -0.02 -31.85
N TYR A 271 14.12 0.45 -32.49
CA TYR A 271 13.02 1.17 -31.83
C TYR A 271 11.90 0.22 -31.38
N GLU A 272 12.20 -0.85 -30.68
CA GLU A 272 11.16 -1.76 -30.16
C GLU A 272 10.25 -1.17 -29.06
N THR A 273 10.56 0.02 -28.56
CA THR A 273 9.82 0.64 -27.44
C THR A 273 8.39 1.06 -27.81
N LYS A 274 8.05 1.17 -29.10
CA LYS A 274 6.71 1.63 -29.55
C LYS A 274 5.56 0.66 -29.26
N LYS A 275 5.82 -0.62 -29.04
CA LYS A 275 4.79 -1.66 -28.97
C LYS A 275 4.18 -1.86 -27.58
N LYS A 276 4.81 -1.32 -26.56
CA LYS A 276 4.45 -1.58 -25.15
C LYS A 276 3.27 -0.75 -24.60
N TYR A 277 2.82 0.27 -25.32
CA TYR A 277 1.85 1.26 -24.80
C TYR A 277 0.60 1.43 -25.68
N GLN A 278 0.30 0.51 -26.58
CA GLN A 278 -0.80 0.68 -27.54
C GLN A 278 -2.20 0.29 -27.01
N ASP A 279 -2.30 -0.31 -25.83
CA ASP A 279 -3.60 -0.70 -25.27
C ASP A 279 -4.03 0.29 -24.18
N SER A 280 -5.03 1.12 -24.45
CA SER A 280 -5.44 2.23 -23.58
C SER A 280 -5.92 1.80 -22.20
N VAL A 281 -6.53 0.61 -22.07
CA VAL A 281 -7.03 0.06 -20.79
C VAL A 281 -5.87 -0.44 -19.95
N GLU A 282 -4.90 -1.08 -20.55
CA GLU A 282 -3.69 -1.56 -19.87
C GLU A 282 -2.81 -0.40 -19.39
N LEU A 283 -2.75 0.68 -20.17
CA LEU A 283 -2.03 1.90 -19.84
C LEU A 283 -2.60 2.61 -18.60
N GLU A 284 -3.92 2.69 -18.47
CA GLU A 284 -4.55 3.30 -17.29
C GLU A 284 -4.29 2.48 -16.02
N LYS A 285 -4.36 1.16 -16.13
CA LYS A 285 -4.01 0.25 -15.04
C LYS A 285 -2.55 0.40 -14.60
N LEU A 286 -1.63 0.51 -15.57
CA LEU A 286 -0.21 0.76 -15.29
C LEU A 286 0.03 2.13 -14.64
N ARG A 287 -0.72 3.16 -15.01
CA ARG A 287 -0.65 4.49 -14.38
C ARG A 287 -1.15 4.47 -12.93
N ILE A 288 -2.24 3.78 -12.64
CA ILE A 288 -2.74 3.59 -11.27
C ILE A 288 -1.72 2.83 -10.43
N GLN A 289 -1.12 1.78 -10.97
CA GLN A 289 -0.02 1.07 -10.30
C GLN A 289 1.17 1.98 -10.01
N ALA A 290 1.61 2.79 -10.99
CA ALA A 290 2.71 3.73 -10.83
C ALA A 290 2.41 4.78 -9.74
N ILE A 291 1.19 5.30 -9.66
CA ILE A 291 0.76 6.20 -8.59
C ILE A 291 0.91 5.51 -7.23
N GLY A 292 0.46 4.27 -7.10
CA GLY A 292 0.61 3.48 -5.89
C GLY A 292 2.06 3.23 -5.50
N GLU A 293 2.92 2.88 -6.45
CA GLU A 293 4.35 2.65 -6.21
C GLU A 293 5.09 3.93 -5.82
N ILE A 294 4.80 5.06 -6.45
CA ILE A 294 5.35 6.36 -6.08
C ILE A 294 4.92 6.72 -4.65
N GLY A 295 3.64 6.51 -4.31
CA GLY A 295 3.13 6.74 -2.97
C GLY A 295 3.80 5.85 -1.92
N LYS A 296 3.98 4.56 -2.21
CA LYS A 296 4.70 3.61 -1.34
C LYS A 296 6.17 4.00 -1.17
N ALA A 297 6.86 4.35 -2.27
CA ALA A 297 8.26 4.77 -2.22
C ALA A 297 8.44 6.04 -1.38
N TYR A 298 7.55 7.02 -1.52
CA TYR A 298 7.54 8.23 -0.71
C TYR A 298 7.30 7.91 0.78
N ALA A 299 6.34 7.03 1.09
CA ALA A 299 6.06 6.58 2.44
C ALA A 299 7.23 5.80 3.06
N ALA A 300 7.90 4.95 2.25
CA ALA A 300 9.07 4.18 2.69
C ALA A 300 10.26 5.03 3.11
N ASN A 301 10.42 6.18 2.49
CA ASN A 301 11.49 7.14 2.80
C ASN A 301 11.15 8.06 3.98
N ARG A 302 9.93 7.99 4.53
CA ARG A 302 9.59 8.69 5.78
C ARG A 302 10.14 7.90 6.97
N PRO A 303 10.93 8.52 7.84
CA PRO A 303 11.37 7.88 9.08
C PRO A 303 10.14 7.67 9.99
N THR A 304 9.79 6.42 10.24
CA THR A 304 8.70 6.06 11.15
C THR A 304 9.26 5.32 12.35
N ASN A 305 9.41 6.04 13.45
CA ASN A 305 9.46 5.42 14.77
C ASN A 305 8.08 5.58 15.42
N ILE A 306 7.44 4.47 15.72
CA ILE A 306 6.18 4.46 16.47
C ILE A 306 6.54 4.39 17.94
N MET A 307 6.23 5.45 18.69
CA MET A 307 6.36 5.44 20.13
C MET A 307 4.97 5.39 20.75
N PHE A 308 4.72 4.38 21.57
CA PHE A 308 3.48 4.23 22.30
C PHE A 308 3.63 4.86 23.66
N LEU A 309 2.81 5.87 23.96
CA LEU A 309 2.72 6.43 25.30
C LEU A 309 1.71 5.64 26.13
N GLY A 310 2.13 5.19 27.31
CA GLY A 310 1.23 4.55 28.28
C GLY A 310 0.13 5.52 28.70
N HIS A 311 -1.09 5.30 28.27
CA HIS A 311 -2.40 5.91 28.45
C HIS A 311 -3.13 6.12 27.11
N GLY A 312 -2.85 5.28 26.11
CA GLY A 312 -3.61 5.25 24.85
C GLY A 312 -3.19 6.30 23.81
N GLY A 313 -2.07 6.98 24.00
CA GLY A 313 -1.49 7.86 23.00
C GLY A 313 -0.44 7.12 22.13
N VAL A 314 -0.56 7.25 20.82
CA VAL A 314 0.46 6.81 19.86
C VAL A 314 1.19 8.05 19.36
N ILE A 315 2.50 8.09 19.51
CA ILE A 315 3.34 9.16 18.94
C ILE A 315 4.25 8.53 17.90
N ALA A 316 4.23 9.06 16.67
CA ALA A 316 5.29 8.81 15.70
C ALA A 316 6.37 9.86 15.90
N THR A 317 7.59 9.43 16.20
CA THR A 317 8.73 10.34 16.24
C THR A 317 9.44 10.31 14.90
N GLN A 318 9.68 11.49 14.32
CA GLN A 318 10.56 11.62 13.17
C GLN A 318 12.00 11.61 13.68
N ASN A 319 12.79 10.60 13.30
CA ASN A 319 14.22 10.69 13.49
C ASN A 319 14.79 11.63 12.41
N PRO A 320 15.67 12.57 12.78
CA PRO A 320 16.39 13.37 11.79
C PRO A 320 17.23 12.42 10.92
N ILE A 321 17.12 12.59 9.61
CA ILE A 321 17.93 11.87 8.62
C ILE A 321 19.38 12.19 8.91
N SER A 322 20.16 11.21 9.36
CA SER A 322 21.60 11.33 9.31
C SER A 322 22.03 11.13 7.86
N VAL A 323 22.23 12.22 7.16
CA VAL A 323 22.94 12.23 5.87
C VAL A 323 24.36 11.76 6.14
N LYS A 324 24.71 10.57 5.64
CA LYS A 324 26.09 10.15 5.41
C LYS A 324 26.39 10.20 3.94
#